data_e8738ec196922a8b78df964de927eaf1
#
_entry.id   e8738ec196922a8b78df964de927eaf1
#
_cell.length_a   1.000
_cell.length_b   1.000
_cell.length_c   1.000
_cell.angle_alpha   90.00
_cell.angle_beta   90.00
_cell.angle_gamma   90.00
#
_symmetry.space_group_name_H-M   'P 1'
#
loop_
_entity.id
_entity.type
_entity.pdbx_description
1 polymer ?
#
loop_
_entity_poly.entity_id
_entity_poly.type
_entity_poly.pdbx_seq_one_letter_code
_entity_poly.pdbx_strand_id
1 'polypeptide(L)'
;MELIQRLLENGKTYSSELGIDVAEDPFKWFLASVLFGARISEDIASRTFKEFEKAKVTTPEEILRTSRDRLVEILDSGGYVRYDFKTAEKLLEMSCNLKERYGKIERLKDDPKIEEKLMGLAKGIGEVTINIFLREMRGVWNVEPELSKYVIQASKNLGLIEEEGNALEELKKELDISPDQIKV
;
A
#
# COMPACT_ATOMS: atom_id res chain seq x y z
N MET A 1 13.84 24.86 -2.05
CA MET A 1 12.43 25.21 -1.75
C MET A 1 11.52 25.05 -2.96
N GLU A 2 11.77 25.73 -4.09
CA GLU A 2 10.90 25.67 -5.29
C GLU A 2 10.72 24.25 -5.88
N LEU A 3 11.77 23.41 -5.92
CA LEU A 3 11.69 22.03 -6.42
C LEU A 3 10.81 21.15 -5.53
N ILE A 4 10.97 21.27 -4.21
CA ILE A 4 10.20 20.52 -3.24
C ILE A 4 8.73 20.90 -3.30
N GLN A 5 8.44 22.19 -3.38
CA GLN A 5 7.08 22.70 -3.52
C GLN A 5 6.41 22.17 -4.80
N ARG A 6 7.14 22.14 -5.92
CA ARG A 6 6.66 21.52 -7.16
C ARG A 6 6.43 20.02 -7.05
N LEU A 7 7.26 19.28 -6.29
CA LEU A 7 7.06 17.85 -6.03
C LEU A 7 5.81 17.61 -5.18
N LEU A 8 5.58 18.43 -4.15
CA LEU A 8 4.39 18.33 -3.31
C LEU A 8 3.10 18.69 -4.07
N GLU A 9 3.15 19.71 -4.94
CA GLU A 9 2.01 20.16 -5.73
C GLU A 9 1.64 19.17 -6.87
N ASN A 10 2.62 18.48 -7.44
CA ASN A 10 2.44 17.60 -8.59
C ASN A 10 2.56 16.11 -8.23
N GLY A 11 3.00 15.79 -7.02
CA GLY A 11 3.11 14.41 -6.54
C GLY A 11 1.73 13.79 -6.37
N LYS A 12 1.50 12.66 -7.03
CA LYS A 12 0.30 11.85 -6.85
C LYS A 12 0.65 10.58 -6.10
N THR A 13 -0.18 10.22 -5.14
CA THR A 13 -0.07 8.92 -4.48
C THR A 13 -0.71 7.83 -5.35
N TYR A 14 -0.32 6.59 -5.17
CA TYR A 14 -0.91 5.48 -5.92
C TYR A 14 -2.41 5.34 -5.67
N SER A 15 -2.87 5.57 -4.42
CA SER A 15 -4.31 5.56 -4.11
C SER A 15 -5.04 6.65 -4.88
N SER A 16 -4.49 7.87 -4.96
CA SER A 16 -5.13 8.98 -5.69
C SER A 16 -5.19 8.73 -7.19
N GLU A 17 -4.16 8.11 -7.78
CA GLU A 17 -4.15 7.73 -9.20
C GLU A 17 -5.17 6.64 -9.52
N LEU A 18 -5.46 5.77 -8.56
CA LEU A 18 -6.48 4.73 -8.66
C LEU A 18 -7.88 5.23 -8.27
N GLY A 19 -8.00 6.46 -7.76
CA GLY A 19 -9.28 7.00 -7.28
C GLY A 19 -9.79 6.34 -6.00
N ILE A 20 -8.87 5.81 -5.16
CA ILE A 20 -9.22 5.17 -3.89
C ILE A 20 -9.18 6.23 -2.78
N ASP A 21 -10.28 6.40 -2.06
CA ASP A 21 -10.30 7.09 -0.78
C ASP A 21 -9.83 6.13 0.31
N VAL A 22 -8.60 6.34 0.80
CA VAL A 22 -7.98 5.45 1.80
C VAL A 22 -8.66 5.50 3.17
N ALA A 23 -9.39 6.58 3.47
CA ALA A 23 -10.13 6.71 4.72
C ALA A 23 -11.44 5.90 4.69
N GLU A 24 -12.12 5.89 3.55
CA GLU A 24 -13.39 5.18 3.36
C GLU A 24 -13.17 3.71 3.01
N ASP A 25 -12.16 3.41 2.17
CA ASP A 25 -11.93 2.07 1.61
C ASP A 25 -10.51 1.52 1.94
N PRO A 26 -10.09 1.41 3.22
CA PRO A 26 -8.73 1.00 3.55
C PRO A 26 -8.39 -0.43 3.08
N PHE A 27 -9.35 -1.35 3.04
CA PHE A 27 -9.09 -2.69 2.49
C PHE A 27 -8.86 -2.66 0.98
N LYS A 28 -9.60 -1.84 0.26
CA LYS A 28 -9.41 -1.65 -1.19
C LYS A 28 -8.00 -1.13 -1.49
N TRP A 29 -7.52 -0.19 -0.68
CA TRP A 29 -6.13 0.27 -0.76
C TRP A 29 -5.13 -0.82 -0.36
N PHE A 30 -5.43 -1.65 0.65
CA PHE A 30 -4.56 -2.76 1.02
C PHE A 30 -4.46 -3.81 -0.11
N LEU A 31 -5.57 -4.15 -0.78
CA LEU A 31 -5.58 -4.99 -1.96
C LEU A 31 -4.67 -4.43 -3.07
N ALA A 32 -4.79 -3.14 -3.39
CA ALA A 32 -3.91 -2.48 -4.34
C ALA A 32 -2.45 -2.55 -3.89
N SER A 33 -2.16 -2.28 -2.61
CA SER A 33 -0.81 -2.34 -2.05
C SER A 33 -0.16 -3.73 -2.17
N VAL A 34 -0.95 -4.81 -2.07
CA VAL A 34 -0.48 -6.19 -2.31
C VAL A 34 -0.03 -6.38 -3.77
N LEU A 35 -0.71 -5.74 -4.72
CA LEU A 35 -0.34 -5.80 -6.14
C LEU A 35 0.92 -4.97 -6.41
N PHE A 36 0.99 -3.73 -5.90
CA PHE A 36 2.16 -2.86 -6.03
C PHE A 36 3.40 -3.39 -5.31
N GLY A 37 3.24 -4.10 -4.21
CA GLY A 37 4.34 -4.73 -3.47
C GLY A 37 4.94 -5.96 -4.16
N ALA A 38 4.37 -6.40 -5.27
CA ALA A 38 4.89 -7.51 -6.06
C ALA A 38 6.03 -7.05 -7.00
N ARG A 39 6.82 -8.00 -7.49
CA ARG A 39 7.90 -7.74 -8.46
C ARG A 39 7.35 -7.60 -9.89
N ILE A 40 6.49 -6.63 -10.10
CA ILE A 40 5.89 -6.26 -11.40
C ILE A 40 6.01 -4.75 -11.58
N SER A 41 5.76 -4.25 -12.79
CA SER A 41 5.70 -2.81 -13.02
C SER A 41 4.45 -2.17 -12.40
N GLU A 42 4.54 -0.90 -12.05
CA GLU A 42 3.41 -0.10 -11.55
C GLU A 42 2.22 -0.10 -12.52
N ASP A 43 2.49 -0.04 -13.84
CA ASP A 43 1.46 -0.13 -14.88
C ASP A 43 0.68 -1.46 -14.82
N ILE A 44 1.37 -2.58 -14.59
CA ILE A 44 0.72 -3.88 -14.44
C ILE A 44 -0.10 -3.89 -13.16
N ALA A 45 0.44 -3.41 -12.04
CA ALA A 45 -0.28 -3.34 -10.77
C ALA A 45 -1.55 -2.50 -10.89
N SER A 46 -1.44 -1.30 -11.48
CA SER A 46 -2.59 -0.39 -11.71
C SER A 46 -3.65 -1.00 -12.61
N ARG A 47 -3.25 -1.60 -13.74
CA ARG A 47 -4.20 -2.27 -14.65
C ARG A 47 -4.87 -3.45 -13.98
N THR A 48 -4.12 -4.26 -13.25
CA THR A 48 -4.67 -5.41 -12.54
C THR A 48 -5.69 -4.99 -11.49
N PHE A 49 -5.38 -3.94 -10.72
CA PHE A 49 -6.34 -3.40 -9.76
C PHE A 49 -7.64 -2.95 -10.43
N LYS A 50 -7.56 -2.26 -11.57
CA LYS A 50 -8.75 -1.86 -12.35
C LYS A 50 -9.57 -3.05 -12.84
N GLU A 51 -8.98 -4.20 -13.13
CA GLU A 51 -9.72 -5.43 -13.44
C GLU A 51 -10.45 -5.99 -12.21
N PHE A 52 -9.87 -5.89 -10.99
CA PHE A 52 -10.58 -6.19 -9.75
C PHE A 52 -11.79 -5.27 -9.53
N GLU A 53 -11.66 -3.97 -9.81
CA GLU A 53 -12.77 -3.01 -9.74
C GLU A 53 -13.88 -3.34 -10.73
N LYS A 54 -13.54 -3.61 -12.00
CA LYS A 54 -14.51 -4.01 -13.04
C LYS A 54 -15.26 -5.28 -12.66
N ALA A 55 -14.55 -6.24 -12.06
CA ALA A 55 -15.12 -7.49 -11.58
C ALA A 55 -15.93 -7.32 -10.30
N LYS A 56 -15.86 -6.14 -9.63
CA LYS A 56 -16.44 -5.87 -8.30
C LYS A 56 -15.93 -6.85 -7.24
N VAL A 57 -14.62 -7.10 -7.24
CA VAL A 57 -13.94 -8.02 -6.31
C VAL A 57 -12.92 -7.22 -5.51
N THR A 58 -13.38 -6.28 -4.69
CA THR A 58 -12.55 -5.31 -3.96
C THR A 58 -12.69 -5.37 -2.45
N THR A 59 -13.52 -6.27 -1.94
CA THR A 59 -13.70 -6.51 -0.49
C THR A 59 -13.28 -7.94 -0.10
N PRO A 60 -12.98 -8.21 1.18
CA PRO A 60 -12.67 -9.57 1.64
C PRO A 60 -13.78 -10.57 1.31
N GLU A 61 -15.04 -10.15 1.46
CA GLU A 61 -16.22 -10.96 1.19
C GLU A 61 -16.32 -11.36 -0.28
N GLU A 62 -16.07 -10.41 -1.18
CA GLU A 62 -16.12 -10.66 -2.63
C GLU A 62 -14.97 -11.56 -3.06
N ILE A 63 -13.77 -11.34 -2.54
CA ILE A 63 -12.62 -12.22 -2.80
C ILE A 63 -12.94 -13.66 -2.36
N LEU A 64 -13.48 -13.84 -1.16
CA LEU A 64 -13.80 -15.17 -0.63
C LEU A 64 -14.96 -15.87 -1.35
N ARG A 65 -15.87 -15.11 -1.99
CA ARG A 65 -16.95 -15.66 -2.84
C ARG A 65 -16.48 -15.99 -4.25
N THR A 66 -15.37 -15.41 -4.67
CA THR A 66 -14.80 -15.61 -6.00
C THR A 66 -13.94 -16.87 -6.02
N SER A 67 -14.13 -17.73 -7.01
CA SER A 67 -13.30 -18.92 -7.15
C SER A 67 -11.85 -18.55 -7.41
N ARG A 68 -10.91 -19.42 -7.01
CA ARG A 68 -9.48 -19.22 -7.28
C ARG A 68 -9.20 -19.00 -8.77
N ASP A 69 -9.81 -19.82 -9.63
CA ASP A 69 -9.60 -19.72 -11.08
C ASP A 69 -10.11 -18.38 -11.63
N ARG A 70 -11.22 -17.88 -11.09
CA ARG A 70 -11.73 -16.55 -11.47
C ARG A 70 -10.81 -15.43 -10.98
N LEU A 71 -10.20 -15.54 -9.81
CA LEU A 71 -9.17 -14.59 -9.35
C LEU A 71 -7.95 -14.60 -10.27
N VAL A 72 -7.52 -15.78 -10.73
CA VAL A 72 -6.43 -15.91 -11.72
C VAL A 72 -6.79 -15.20 -13.02
N GLU A 73 -8.00 -15.41 -13.57
CA GLU A 73 -8.46 -14.71 -14.77
C GLU A 73 -8.44 -13.18 -14.62
N ILE A 74 -8.83 -12.66 -13.46
CA ILE A 74 -8.77 -11.21 -13.17
C ILE A 74 -7.33 -10.72 -13.17
N LEU A 75 -6.43 -11.46 -12.51
CA LEU A 75 -5.00 -11.14 -12.46
C LEU A 75 -4.39 -11.13 -13.87
N ASP A 76 -4.66 -12.15 -14.65
CA ASP A 76 -4.17 -12.28 -16.03
C ASP A 76 -4.67 -11.17 -16.94
N SER A 77 -5.93 -10.77 -16.79
CA SER A 77 -6.53 -9.67 -17.55
C SER A 77 -5.80 -8.34 -17.34
N GLY A 78 -5.21 -8.13 -16.16
CA GLY A 78 -4.36 -6.97 -15.85
C GLY A 78 -2.92 -7.11 -16.35
N GLY A 79 -2.52 -8.31 -16.77
CA GLY A 79 -1.15 -8.64 -17.18
C GLY A 79 -0.29 -9.24 -16.06
N TYR A 80 -0.90 -9.68 -14.97
CA TYR A 80 -0.22 -10.28 -13.80
C TYR A 80 -0.03 -11.81 -14.01
N VAL A 81 0.57 -12.20 -15.11
CA VAL A 81 0.61 -13.62 -15.58
C VAL A 81 1.63 -14.49 -14.85
N ARG A 82 2.72 -13.90 -14.33
CA ARG A 82 3.86 -14.71 -13.84
C ARG A 82 3.62 -15.38 -12.48
N TYR A 83 2.79 -14.82 -11.63
CA TYR A 83 2.56 -15.26 -10.24
C TYR A 83 1.07 -15.30 -9.88
N ASP A 84 0.20 -15.34 -10.85
CA ASP A 84 -1.26 -15.31 -10.79
C ASP A 84 -1.83 -16.32 -9.78
N PHE A 85 -1.50 -17.61 -9.93
CA PHE A 85 -1.96 -18.67 -9.02
C PHE A 85 -1.55 -18.42 -7.55
N LYS A 86 -0.28 -18.06 -7.33
CA LYS A 86 0.22 -17.78 -5.97
C LYS A 86 -0.40 -16.52 -5.39
N THR A 87 -0.68 -15.55 -6.24
CA THR A 87 -1.32 -14.30 -5.80
C THR A 87 -2.80 -14.52 -5.53
N ALA A 88 -3.50 -15.29 -6.34
CA ALA A 88 -4.89 -15.68 -6.04
C ALA A 88 -5.00 -16.41 -4.69
N GLU A 89 -4.10 -17.37 -4.41
CA GLU A 89 -4.04 -18.05 -3.11
C GLU A 89 -3.74 -17.08 -1.96
N LYS A 90 -2.78 -16.15 -2.16
CA LYS A 90 -2.46 -15.10 -1.19
C LYS A 90 -3.68 -14.21 -0.87
N LEU A 91 -4.44 -13.79 -1.88
CA LEU A 91 -5.62 -12.94 -1.69
C LEU A 91 -6.72 -13.68 -0.92
N LEU A 92 -6.93 -14.97 -1.20
CA LEU A 92 -7.88 -15.82 -0.44
C LEU A 92 -7.43 -15.99 1.01
N GLU A 93 -6.16 -16.35 1.24
CA GLU A 93 -5.59 -16.51 2.58
C GLU A 93 -5.67 -15.20 3.39
N MET A 94 -5.26 -14.08 2.77
CA MET A 94 -5.31 -12.74 3.37
C MET A 94 -6.74 -12.37 3.80
N SER A 95 -7.70 -12.57 2.91
CA SER A 95 -9.11 -12.22 3.17
C SER A 95 -9.73 -13.12 4.26
N CYS A 96 -9.41 -14.41 4.25
CA CYS A 96 -9.86 -15.36 5.26
C CYS A 96 -9.30 -14.99 6.65
N ASN A 97 -7.98 -14.86 6.75
CA ASN A 97 -7.31 -14.52 8.00
C ASN A 97 -7.73 -13.14 8.55
N LEU A 98 -7.95 -12.17 7.67
CA LEU A 98 -8.45 -10.86 8.08
C LEU A 98 -9.82 -10.98 8.74
N LYS A 99 -10.74 -11.69 8.10
CA LYS A 99 -12.11 -11.88 8.63
C LYS A 99 -12.13 -12.67 9.93
N GLU A 100 -11.39 -13.76 9.99
CA GLU A 100 -11.39 -14.66 11.15
C GLU A 100 -10.74 -14.03 12.38
N ARG A 101 -9.61 -13.32 12.20
CA ARG A 101 -8.83 -12.79 13.32
C ARG A 101 -9.28 -11.40 13.76
N TYR A 102 -9.67 -10.56 12.82
CA TYR A 102 -9.91 -9.13 13.09
C TYR A 102 -11.29 -8.64 12.66
N GLY A 103 -11.99 -9.36 11.77
CA GLY A 103 -13.27 -8.97 11.20
C GLY A 103 -13.13 -7.92 10.10
N LYS A 104 -12.46 -6.79 10.40
CA LYS A 104 -12.20 -5.68 9.47
C LYS A 104 -10.81 -5.13 9.66
N ILE A 105 -10.20 -4.61 8.57
CA ILE A 105 -8.85 -4.06 8.60
C ILE A 105 -8.73 -2.81 9.49
N GLU A 106 -9.80 -2.01 9.59
CA GLU A 106 -9.87 -0.78 10.38
C GLU A 106 -9.70 -1.05 11.90
N ARG A 107 -9.90 -2.28 12.34
CA ARG A 107 -9.64 -2.65 13.74
C ARG A 107 -8.16 -2.67 14.11
N LEU A 108 -7.30 -2.63 13.10
CA LEU A 108 -5.85 -2.60 13.29
C LEU A 108 -5.27 -1.17 13.36
N LYS A 109 -6.06 -0.14 13.10
CA LYS A 109 -5.60 1.25 12.94
C LYS A 109 -4.79 1.81 14.12
N ASP A 110 -5.09 1.37 15.34
CA ASP A 110 -4.42 1.83 16.56
C ASP A 110 -3.55 0.72 17.21
N ASP A 111 -3.30 -0.36 16.47
CA ASP A 111 -2.56 -1.50 17.01
C ASP A 111 -1.05 -1.27 16.90
N PRO A 112 -0.30 -1.30 18.01
CA PRO A 112 1.14 -1.05 17.99
C PRO A 112 1.94 -2.11 17.20
N LYS A 113 1.32 -3.25 16.87
CA LYS A 113 1.90 -4.33 16.08
C LYS A 113 1.23 -4.47 14.71
N ILE A 114 0.71 -3.36 14.17
CA ILE A 114 -0.04 -3.37 12.92
C ILE A 114 0.75 -4.00 11.76
N GLU A 115 2.03 -3.69 11.63
CA GLU A 115 2.89 -4.22 10.56
C GLU A 115 3.00 -5.75 10.65
N GLU A 116 3.32 -6.28 11.84
CA GLU A 116 3.41 -7.72 12.09
C GLU A 116 2.08 -8.42 11.78
N LYS A 117 0.97 -7.83 12.21
CA LYS A 117 -0.38 -8.38 12.00
C LYS A 117 -0.79 -8.39 10.55
N LEU A 118 -0.50 -7.32 9.81
CA LEU A 118 -0.77 -7.25 8.37
C LEU A 118 0.11 -8.22 7.59
N MET A 119 1.42 -8.32 7.90
CA MET A 119 2.30 -9.33 7.30
C MET A 119 1.84 -10.76 7.58
N GLY A 120 1.28 -11.00 8.75
CA GLY A 120 0.75 -12.29 9.17
C GLY A 120 -0.57 -12.71 8.50
N LEU A 121 -1.17 -11.87 7.65
CA LEU A 121 -2.42 -12.19 6.96
C LEU A 121 -2.25 -13.22 5.84
N ALA A 122 -1.12 -13.22 5.14
CA ALA A 122 -0.81 -14.24 4.16
C ALA A 122 0.69 -14.35 3.88
N LYS A 123 1.14 -15.53 3.49
CA LYS A 123 2.51 -15.75 3.06
C LYS A 123 2.84 -14.89 1.84
N GLY A 124 3.91 -14.08 1.94
CA GLY A 124 4.38 -13.22 0.85
C GLY A 124 3.77 -11.81 0.87
N ILE A 125 3.08 -11.43 1.93
CA ILE A 125 2.90 -10.04 2.32
C ILE A 125 4.13 -9.67 3.13
N GLY A 126 4.97 -8.79 2.60
CA GLY A 126 6.24 -8.39 3.21
C GLY A 126 6.31 -6.88 3.47
N GLU A 127 7.44 -6.46 4.01
CA GLU A 127 7.72 -5.06 4.39
C GLU A 127 7.41 -4.06 3.28
N VAL A 128 7.73 -4.38 2.02
CA VAL A 128 7.46 -3.49 0.88
C VAL A 128 5.96 -3.22 0.73
N THR A 129 5.14 -4.28 0.79
CA THR A 129 3.67 -4.13 0.72
C THR A 129 3.14 -3.29 1.88
N ILE A 130 3.64 -3.57 3.09
CA ILE A 130 3.21 -2.88 4.31
C ILE A 130 3.63 -1.41 4.28
N ASN A 131 4.85 -1.11 3.84
CA ASN A 131 5.31 0.26 3.68
C ASN A 131 4.46 1.02 2.66
N ILE A 132 4.15 0.42 1.49
CA ILE A 132 3.26 1.03 0.49
C ILE A 132 1.88 1.33 1.10
N PHE A 133 1.32 0.40 1.85
CA PHE A 133 0.03 0.59 2.49
C PHE A 133 0.06 1.68 3.56
N LEU A 134 0.93 1.55 4.55
CA LEU A 134 0.93 2.41 5.74
C LEU A 134 1.39 3.85 5.44
N ARG A 135 2.27 4.06 4.46
CA ARG A 135 2.70 5.43 4.13
C ARG A 135 1.56 6.32 3.65
N GLU A 136 0.57 5.77 2.94
CA GLU A 136 -0.61 6.52 2.51
C GLU A 136 -1.74 6.52 3.55
N MET A 137 -1.62 5.69 4.59
CA MET A 137 -2.52 5.72 5.74
C MET A 137 -2.14 6.78 6.78
N ARG A 138 -0.99 7.45 6.65
CA ARG A 138 -0.62 8.59 7.50
C ARG A 138 -1.70 9.67 7.45
N GLY A 139 -2.02 10.26 8.60
CA GLY A 139 -3.09 11.25 8.71
C GLY A 139 -4.51 10.67 8.72
N VAL A 140 -4.67 9.37 8.40
CA VAL A 140 -5.94 8.64 8.51
C VAL A 140 -5.89 7.69 9.71
N TRP A 141 -4.79 6.97 9.84
CA TRP A 141 -4.50 6.09 10.98
C TRP A 141 -3.35 6.65 11.80
N ASN A 142 -3.29 6.27 13.07
CA ASN A 142 -2.18 6.66 13.95
C ASN A 142 -0.96 5.76 13.68
N VAL A 143 -0.33 5.95 12.51
CA VAL A 143 0.82 5.15 12.06
C VAL A 143 1.92 6.06 11.53
N GLU A 144 3.16 5.73 11.87
CA GLU A 144 4.37 6.37 11.34
C GLU A 144 5.31 5.29 10.77
N PRO A 145 5.02 4.76 9.57
CA PRO A 145 5.90 3.77 8.95
C PRO A 145 7.27 4.39 8.63
N GLU A 146 8.30 3.56 8.70
CA GLU A 146 9.65 3.97 8.34
C GLU A 146 9.72 4.49 6.91
N LEU A 147 10.61 5.45 6.68
CA LEU A 147 10.89 5.94 5.33
C LEU A 147 11.56 4.83 4.51
N SER A 148 11.15 4.69 3.26
CA SER A 148 11.82 3.74 2.38
C SER A 148 13.27 4.15 2.14
N LYS A 149 14.17 3.19 1.92
CA LYS A 149 15.57 3.45 1.58
C LYS A 149 15.76 4.38 0.38
N TYR A 150 14.81 4.38 -0.55
CA TYR A 150 14.84 5.26 -1.72
C TYR A 150 14.54 6.71 -1.35
N VAL A 151 13.58 6.94 -0.45
CA VAL A 151 13.28 8.28 0.08
C VAL A 151 14.49 8.80 0.86
N ILE A 152 15.06 7.99 1.74
CA ILE A 152 16.26 8.34 2.50
C ILE A 152 17.40 8.71 1.55
N GLN A 153 17.67 7.88 0.54
CA GLN A 153 18.74 8.14 -0.43
C GLN A 153 18.49 9.42 -1.25
N ALA A 154 17.26 9.63 -1.70
CA ALA A 154 16.90 10.85 -2.44
C ALA A 154 17.04 12.09 -1.56
N SER A 155 16.60 12.03 -0.30
CA SER A 155 16.69 13.13 0.65
C SER A 155 18.15 13.50 0.97
N LYS A 156 19.04 12.50 1.11
CA LYS A 156 20.49 12.74 1.22
C LYS A 156 21.06 13.41 -0.02
N ASN A 157 20.73 12.92 -1.21
CA ASN A 157 21.21 13.49 -2.47
C ASN A 157 20.75 14.95 -2.67
N LEU A 158 19.61 15.31 -2.11
CA LEU A 158 19.06 16.67 -2.13
C LEU A 158 19.57 17.53 -0.96
N GLY A 159 20.36 16.96 -0.02
CA GLY A 159 20.87 17.67 1.15
C GLY A 159 19.78 18.03 2.17
N LEU A 160 18.69 17.30 2.19
CA LEU A 160 17.56 17.51 3.10
C LEU A 160 17.72 16.81 4.45
N ILE A 161 18.56 15.78 4.49
CA ILE A 161 18.89 15.03 5.71
C ILE A 161 20.38 14.71 5.75
N GLU A 162 20.95 14.67 6.95
CA GLU A 162 22.36 14.31 7.17
C GLU A 162 22.49 12.85 7.61
N GLU A 163 21.65 12.41 8.55
CA GLU A 163 21.68 11.07 9.14
C GLU A 163 20.40 10.27 8.91
N GLU A 164 20.53 8.95 8.73
CA GLU A 164 19.38 8.05 8.51
C GLU A 164 18.49 7.90 9.73
N GLY A 165 19.09 7.92 10.94
CA GLY A 165 18.39 7.65 12.20
C GLY A 165 17.29 8.65 12.56
N ASN A 166 17.37 9.87 12.05
CA ASN A 166 16.43 10.96 12.32
C ASN A 166 15.78 11.51 11.04
N ALA A 167 15.89 10.77 9.93
CA ALA A 167 15.50 11.25 8.60
C ALA A 167 14.08 11.80 8.53
N LEU A 168 13.11 11.18 9.22
CA LEU A 168 11.71 11.65 9.21
C LEU A 168 11.57 13.00 9.92
N GLU A 169 12.20 13.17 11.07
CA GLU A 169 12.14 14.41 11.85
C GLU A 169 12.91 15.56 11.14
N GLU A 170 14.04 15.25 10.53
CA GLU A 170 14.78 16.21 9.72
C GLU A 170 13.96 16.67 8.52
N LEU A 171 13.31 15.73 7.80
CA LEU A 171 12.42 16.06 6.68
C LEU A 171 11.22 16.90 7.11
N LYS A 172 10.57 16.56 8.22
CA LYS A 172 9.46 17.35 8.78
C LYS A 172 9.91 18.80 9.02
N LYS A 173 11.09 18.98 9.61
CA LYS A 173 11.65 20.28 9.94
C LYS A 173 12.05 21.09 8.71
N GLU A 174 12.76 20.47 7.75
CA GLU A 174 13.24 21.13 6.54
C GLU A 174 12.11 21.52 5.58
N LEU A 175 11.05 20.70 5.53
CA LEU A 175 9.94 20.92 4.60
C LEU A 175 8.82 21.77 5.20
N ASP A 176 8.85 22.05 6.51
CA ASP A 176 7.78 22.75 7.26
C ASP A 176 6.38 22.17 6.94
N ILE A 177 6.33 20.85 6.80
CA ILE A 177 5.13 20.09 6.42
C ILE A 177 4.67 19.17 7.54
N SER A 178 3.35 18.98 7.64
CA SER A 178 2.79 18.01 8.57
C SER A 178 3.12 16.57 8.13
N PRO A 179 3.16 15.60 9.06
CA PRO A 179 3.47 14.20 8.77
C PRO A 179 2.62 13.58 7.67
N ASP A 180 1.38 14.02 7.55
CA ASP A 180 0.38 13.55 6.58
C ASP A 180 0.71 13.98 5.15
N GLN A 181 1.54 15.00 4.97
CA GLN A 181 1.96 15.52 3.66
C GLN A 181 3.19 14.81 3.10
N ILE A 182 3.93 14.07 3.94
CA ILE A 182 5.04 13.22 3.49
C ILE A 182 4.47 11.88 3.00
N LYS A 183 3.75 11.90 1.88
CA LYS A 183 3.16 10.70 1.26
C LYS A 183 4.00 10.13 0.11
N VAL A 184 5.22 10.63 -0.08
CA VAL A 184 6.09 10.22 -1.20
C VAL A 184 7.00 9.06 -0.84
#